data_6e0edb3116aeb715257fdac75bbad29c
#
_entry.id   6e0edb3116aeb715257fdac75bbad29c
#
_cell.length_a   1.000
_cell.length_b   1.000
_cell.length_c   1.000
_cell.angle_alpha   90.00
_cell.angle_beta   90.00
_cell.angle_gamma   90.00
#
_symmetry.space_group_name_H-M   'P 1'
#
loop_
_entity.id
_entity.type
_entity.pdbx_description
1 polymer ?
#
loop_
_entity_poly.entity_id
_entity_poly.type
_entity_poly.pdbx_seq_one_letter_code
_entity_poly.pdbx_strand_id
1 'polypeptide(L)'
;MVHNEKNELVPTRTVTGWRMCIDYRRLNTATRKDHFPLPFIDQMLKRLAGHEYYCFLDGYSGYNQIAVDPQDQEKTAFTCPSGVFAYRRMPFGLCNAPATFQRCMLSIFSDMVEKFLEVFMETHSAPALTI
;
A
#
# COMPACT_ATOMS: atom_id res chain seq x y z
N MET A 1 1.83 20.18 13.00
CA MET A 1 3.26 20.53 13.06
C MET A 1 3.77 20.21 14.45
N VAL A 2 4.94 19.64 14.57
CA VAL A 2 5.59 19.31 15.85
C VAL A 2 6.98 19.95 15.84
N HIS A 3 7.45 20.42 16.99
CA HIS A 3 8.81 20.94 17.12
C HIS A 3 9.81 19.78 17.17
N ASN A 4 10.87 19.84 16.36
CA ASN A 4 11.99 18.91 16.47
C ASN A 4 12.93 19.34 17.63
N GLU A 5 14.00 18.57 17.87
CA GLU A 5 14.99 18.86 18.92
C GLU A 5 15.71 20.21 18.72
N LYS A 6 15.62 20.81 17.53
CA LYS A 6 16.18 22.13 17.18
C LYS A 6 15.13 23.26 17.25
N ASN A 7 13.93 22.96 17.80
CA ASN A 7 12.82 23.90 17.91
C ASN A 7 12.25 24.41 16.56
N GLU A 8 12.51 23.69 15.46
CA GLU A 8 11.96 23.98 14.14
C GLU A 8 10.60 23.28 13.98
N LEU A 9 9.63 23.95 13.37
CA LEU A 9 8.32 23.39 13.06
C LEU A 9 8.42 22.41 11.87
N VAL A 10 8.33 21.13 12.17
CA VAL A 10 8.31 20.07 11.15
C VAL A 10 6.87 19.65 10.89
N PRO A 11 6.42 19.57 9.62
CA PRO A 11 5.11 19.02 9.30
C PRO A 11 5.08 17.52 9.68
N THR A 12 4.21 17.17 10.63
CA THR A 12 4.05 15.81 11.12
C THR A 12 2.64 15.34 10.79
N ARG A 13 2.52 14.12 10.36
CA ARG A 13 1.21 13.48 10.15
C ARG A 13 0.50 13.40 11.50
N THR A 14 -0.70 13.94 11.58
CA THR A 14 -1.53 13.84 12.79
C THR A 14 -1.82 12.37 13.07
N VAL A 15 -1.65 11.93 14.32
CA VAL A 15 -2.03 10.57 14.74
C VAL A 15 -3.55 10.47 14.64
N THR A 16 -4.04 9.73 13.64
CA THR A 16 -5.48 9.62 13.33
C THR A 16 -6.20 8.48 14.04
N GLY A 17 -5.54 7.81 14.98
CA GLY A 17 -6.14 6.76 15.81
C GLY A 17 -5.35 5.45 15.81
N TRP A 18 -5.84 4.49 16.58
CA TRP A 18 -5.27 3.15 16.69
C TRP A 18 -5.55 2.34 15.44
N ARG A 19 -4.55 1.61 14.95
CA ARG A 19 -4.70 0.63 13.88
C ARG A 19 -4.40 -0.75 14.43
N MET A 20 -5.26 -1.71 14.15
CA MET A 20 -5.00 -3.10 14.45
C MET A 20 -4.03 -3.66 13.40
N CYS A 21 -2.92 -4.21 13.85
CA CYS A 21 -1.94 -4.86 12.99
C CYS A 21 -1.75 -6.30 13.45
N ILE A 22 -1.91 -7.24 12.52
CA ILE A 22 -1.69 -8.66 12.77
C ILE A 22 -0.27 -9.02 12.32
N ASP A 23 0.41 -9.83 13.12
CA ASP A 23 1.75 -10.31 12.80
C ASP A 23 1.71 -11.47 11.81
N TYR A 24 1.92 -11.17 10.54
CA TYR A 24 1.98 -12.15 9.45
C TYR A 24 3.40 -12.65 9.12
N ARG A 25 4.43 -12.38 9.93
CA ARG A 25 5.81 -12.80 9.62
C ARG A 25 5.92 -14.29 9.35
N ARG A 26 5.27 -15.14 10.15
CA ARG A 26 5.25 -16.60 9.95
C ARG A 26 4.54 -17.01 8.66
N LEU A 27 3.39 -16.40 8.37
CA LEU A 27 2.66 -16.63 7.12
C LEU A 27 3.49 -16.20 5.92
N ASN A 28 4.11 -15.03 5.99
CA ASN A 28 4.95 -14.49 4.92
C ASN A 28 6.18 -15.37 4.62
N THR A 29 6.72 -16.07 5.63
CA THR A 29 7.82 -17.02 5.43
C THR A 29 7.38 -18.24 4.64
N ALA A 30 6.15 -18.73 4.84
CA ALA A 30 5.58 -19.88 4.16
C ALA A 30 4.94 -19.52 2.81
N THR A 31 4.69 -18.24 2.55
CA THR A 31 4.03 -17.77 1.32
C THR A 31 5.04 -17.63 0.18
N ARG A 32 4.71 -18.19 -0.98
CA ARG A 32 5.49 -17.97 -2.20
C ARG A 32 5.42 -16.48 -2.57
N LYS A 33 6.58 -15.84 -2.67
CA LYS A 33 6.68 -14.42 -3.00
C LYS A 33 6.32 -14.18 -4.46
N ASP A 34 5.52 -13.17 -4.68
CA ASP A 34 5.22 -12.64 -6.01
C ASP A 34 6.37 -11.70 -6.42
N HIS A 35 7.01 -12.04 -7.53
CA HIS A 35 8.12 -11.28 -8.10
C HIS A 35 7.65 -10.18 -9.08
N PHE A 36 6.42 -9.72 -8.94
CA PHE A 36 5.92 -8.61 -9.76
C PHE A 36 6.81 -7.38 -9.56
N PRO A 37 7.37 -6.81 -10.65
CA PRO A 37 8.30 -5.70 -10.53
C PRO A 37 7.56 -4.45 -10.02
N LEU A 38 8.02 -3.94 -8.88
CA LEU A 38 7.60 -2.62 -8.41
C LEU A 38 8.49 -1.57 -9.06
N PRO A 39 7.94 -0.47 -9.56
CA PRO A 39 8.73 0.59 -10.16
C PRO A 39 9.65 1.23 -9.11
N PHE A 40 10.88 1.53 -9.50
CA PHE A 40 11.79 2.30 -8.67
C PHE A 40 11.40 3.79 -8.68
N ILE A 41 11.48 4.45 -7.53
CA ILE A 41 11.18 5.89 -7.38
C ILE A 41 11.94 6.73 -8.40
N ASP A 42 13.22 6.45 -8.60
CA ASP A 42 14.06 7.18 -9.57
C ASP A 42 13.56 7.07 -11.02
N GLN A 43 13.00 5.93 -11.39
CA GLN A 43 12.42 5.74 -12.72
C GLN A 43 11.14 6.54 -12.89
N MET A 44 10.32 6.60 -11.86
CA MET A 44 9.10 7.40 -11.88
C MET A 44 9.40 8.89 -11.92
N LEU A 45 10.33 9.37 -11.09
CA LEU A 45 10.74 10.77 -11.09
C LEU A 45 11.26 11.20 -12.46
N LYS A 46 11.95 10.32 -13.18
CA LYS A 46 12.37 10.58 -14.56
C LYS A 46 11.19 10.71 -15.54
N ARG A 47 10.15 9.91 -15.37
CA ARG A 47 8.94 9.98 -16.22
C ARG A 47 8.11 11.22 -15.90
N LEU A 48 8.04 11.59 -14.64
CA LEU A 48 7.32 12.78 -14.20
C LEU A 48 8.09 14.08 -14.55
N ALA A 49 9.41 14.01 -14.76
CA ALA A 49 10.22 15.18 -15.09
C ALA A 49 9.74 15.85 -16.38
N GLY A 50 9.62 17.18 -16.36
CA GLY A 50 9.21 17.97 -17.51
C GLY A 50 7.75 18.41 -17.52
N HIS A 51 6.96 17.99 -16.55
CA HIS A 51 5.61 18.52 -16.35
C HIS A 51 5.65 19.72 -15.39
N GLU A 52 4.80 20.69 -15.62
CA GLU A 52 4.71 21.92 -14.83
C GLU A 52 3.86 21.73 -13.56
N TYR A 53 2.90 20.82 -13.62
CA TYR A 53 1.95 20.55 -12.54
C TYR A 53 1.88 19.06 -12.23
N TYR A 54 1.68 18.73 -10.95
CA TYR A 54 1.49 17.36 -10.47
C TYR A 54 0.31 17.29 -9.52
N CYS A 55 -0.47 16.23 -9.61
CA CYS A 55 -1.53 15.92 -8.67
C CYS A 55 -1.22 14.58 -7.99
N PHE A 56 -1.19 14.56 -6.66
CA PHE A 56 -0.96 13.35 -5.89
C PHE A 56 -2.29 12.84 -5.33
N LEU A 57 -2.63 11.61 -5.69
CA LEU A 57 -3.82 10.94 -5.21
C LEU A 57 -3.43 9.81 -4.26
N ASP A 58 -4.03 9.77 -3.07
CA ASP A 58 -3.83 8.70 -2.10
C ASP A 58 -4.98 7.69 -2.21
N GLY A 59 -4.63 6.41 -2.31
CA GLY A 59 -5.61 5.32 -2.36
C GLY A 59 -6.22 5.07 -0.98
N TYR A 60 -7.36 5.70 -0.67
CA TYR A 60 -8.03 5.51 0.61
C TYR A 60 -8.32 4.03 0.90
N SER A 61 -7.72 3.51 1.98
CA SER A 61 -7.84 2.09 2.38
C SER A 61 -7.61 1.10 1.23
N GLY A 62 -6.67 1.41 0.32
CA GLY A 62 -6.50 0.74 -0.96
C GLY A 62 -6.42 -0.78 -0.86
N TYR A 63 -5.63 -1.33 0.08
CA TYR A 63 -5.54 -2.78 0.28
C TYR A 63 -6.88 -3.39 0.69
N ASN A 64 -7.63 -2.72 1.56
CA ASN A 64 -8.93 -3.21 2.03
C ASN A 64 -10.02 -3.21 0.95
N GLN A 65 -9.76 -2.64 -0.22
CA GLN A 65 -10.68 -2.70 -1.36
C GLN A 65 -10.52 -4.00 -2.16
N ILE A 66 -9.38 -4.70 -2.03
CA ILE A 66 -9.10 -5.94 -2.75
C ILE A 66 -9.62 -7.13 -1.94
N ALA A 67 -10.42 -8.00 -2.59
CA ALA A 67 -10.90 -9.23 -1.97
C ALA A 67 -9.76 -10.24 -1.83
N VAL A 68 -9.72 -10.94 -0.70
CA VAL A 68 -8.91 -12.14 -0.52
C VAL A 68 -9.64 -13.32 -1.13
N ASP A 69 -8.95 -14.17 -1.89
CA ASP A 69 -9.53 -15.39 -2.42
C ASP A 69 -10.16 -16.21 -1.28
N PRO A 70 -11.40 -16.70 -1.41
CA PRO A 70 -12.06 -17.50 -0.38
C PRO A 70 -11.21 -18.66 0.14
N GLN A 71 -10.40 -19.30 -0.71
CA GLN A 71 -9.50 -20.39 -0.32
C GLN A 71 -8.31 -19.93 0.54
N ASP A 72 -7.99 -18.64 0.49
CA ASP A 72 -6.87 -18.04 1.22
C ASP A 72 -7.29 -17.27 2.46
N GLN A 73 -8.60 -17.02 2.64
CA GLN A 73 -9.10 -16.24 3.79
C GLN A 73 -8.71 -16.85 5.13
N GLU A 74 -8.83 -18.17 5.27
CA GLU A 74 -8.47 -18.88 6.51
C GLU A 74 -7.00 -18.74 6.87
N LYS A 75 -6.10 -18.53 5.88
CA LYS A 75 -4.67 -18.30 6.09
C LYS A 75 -4.39 -16.95 6.78
N THR A 76 -5.33 -16.03 6.71
CA THR A 76 -5.25 -14.72 7.38
C THR A 76 -5.83 -14.73 8.79
N ALA A 77 -6.23 -15.92 9.31
CA ALA A 77 -6.91 -16.03 10.59
C ALA A 77 -6.04 -15.57 11.75
N PHE A 78 -6.69 -14.92 12.70
CA PHE A 78 -6.10 -14.50 13.97
C PHE A 78 -7.09 -14.73 15.10
N THR A 79 -6.55 -14.93 16.29
CA THR A 79 -7.32 -15.18 17.50
C THR A 79 -7.29 -13.96 18.42
N CYS A 80 -8.42 -13.60 18.96
CA CYS A 80 -8.53 -12.59 20.00
C CYS A 80 -9.51 -13.08 21.09
N PRO A 81 -9.65 -12.38 22.23
CA PRO A 81 -10.57 -12.80 23.30
C PRO A 81 -12.01 -13.02 22.85
N SER A 82 -12.44 -12.35 21.78
CA SER A 82 -13.80 -12.45 21.23
C SER A 82 -13.98 -13.60 20.24
N GLY A 83 -12.92 -14.34 19.90
CA GLY A 83 -13.00 -15.47 18.97
C GLY A 83 -11.89 -15.48 17.91
N VAL A 84 -12.11 -16.31 16.89
CA VAL A 84 -11.23 -16.44 15.71
C VAL A 84 -11.85 -15.71 14.54
N PHE A 85 -11.07 -14.87 13.89
CA PHE A 85 -11.49 -14.05 12.77
C PHE A 85 -10.51 -14.20 11.61
N ALA A 86 -10.99 -13.96 10.39
CA ALA A 86 -10.18 -13.94 9.19
C ALA A 86 -10.56 -12.75 8.32
N TYR A 87 -9.63 -12.27 7.51
CA TYR A 87 -9.88 -11.15 6.63
C TYR A 87 -10.53 -11.60 5.32
N ARG A 88 -11.62 -10.95 4.95
CA ARG A 88 -12.24 -11.06 3.61
C ARG A 88 -11.63 -10.10 2.60
N ARG A 89 -11.00 -9.06 3.09
CA ARG A 89 -10.32 -8.04 2.31
C ARG A 89 -8.83 -8.03 2.69
N MET A 90 -7.99 -7.66 1.74
CA MET A 90 -6.54 -7.75 1.92
C MET A 90 -6.05 -6.82 3.05
N PRO A 91 -5.51 -7.37 4.16
CA PRO A 91 -4.97 -6.58 5.25
C PRO A 91 -3.55 -6.10 4.94
N PHE A 92 -3.09 -5.16 5.76
CA PHE A 92 -1.67 -4.79 5.78
C PHE A 92 -0.81 -5.92 6.36
N GLY A 93 0.45 -5.98 5.91
CA GLY A 93 1.45 -6.90 6.45
C GLY A 93 1.63 -8.21 5.68
N LEU A 94 0.81 -8.50 4.67
CA LEU A 94 1.02 -9.62 3.76
C LEU A 94 2.13 -9.30 2.75
N CYS A 95 3.07 -10.24 2.52
CA CYS A 95 4.24 -10.02 1.65
C CYS A 95 3.87 -9.70 0.20
N ASN A 96 2.76 -10.24 -0.31
CA ASN A 96 2.33 -10.05 -1.68
C ASN A 96 1.31 -8.90 -1.85
N ALA A 97 0.92 -8.23 -0.77
CA ALA A 97 -0.06 -7.16 -0.83
C ALA A 97 0.37 -5.99 -1.74
N PRO A 98 1.62 -5.49 -1.67
CA PRO A 98 2.08 -4.43 -2.56
C PRO A 98 2.02 -4.83 -4.04
N ALA A 99 2.53 -6.01 -4.38
CA ALA A 99 2.54 -6.52 -5.76
C ALA A 99 1.13 -6.70 -6.32
N THR A 100 0.22 -7.25 -5.51
CA THR A 100 -1.18 -7.45 -5.88
C THR A 100 -1.88 -6.13 -6.12
N PHE A 101 -1.69 -5.16 -5.23
CA PHE A 101 -2.29 -3.83 -5.37
C PHE A 101 -1.75 -3.10 -6.60
N GLN A 102 -0.43 -3.11 -6.81
CA GLN A 102 0.21 -2.49 -7.99
C GLN A 102 -0.36 -3.07 -9.29
N ARG A 103 -0.47 -4.39 -9.38
CA ARG A 103 -1.06 -5.07 -10.55
C ARG A 103 -2.51 -4.66 -10.77
N CYS A 104 -3.29 -4.55 -9.69
CA CYS A 104 -4.68 -4.10 -9.74
C CYS A 104 -4.78 -2.66 -10.28
N MET A 105 -3.97 -1.75 -9.77
CA MET A 105 -3.95 -0.36 -10.21
C MET A 105 -3.51 -0.24 -11.67
N LEU A 106 -2.45 -0.93 -12.07
CA LEU A 106 -2.01 -0.95 -13.47
C LEU A 106 -3.09 -1.51 -14.41
N SER A 107 -3.88 -2.48 -13.97
CA SER A 107 -4.99 -3.01 -14.75
C SER A 107 -6.14 -2.02 -14.87
N ILE A 108 -6.51 -1.35 -13.77
CA ILE A 108 -7.61 -0.38 -13.75
C ILE A 108 -7.27 0.86 -14.60
N PHE A 109 -6.05 1.34 -14.51
CA PHE A 109 -5.58 2.56 -15.15
C PHE A 109 -4.74 2.31 -16.40
N SER A 110 -4.86 1.13 -17.01
CA SER A 110 -4.03 0.73 -18.17
C SER A 110 -4.02 1.75 -19.30
N ASP A 111 -5.15 2.44 -19.53
CA ASP A 111 -5.26 3.43 -20.61
C ASP A 111 -4.56 4.77 -20.29
N MET A 112 -4.28 5.03 -19.03
CA MET A 112 -3.76 6.28 -18.51
C MET A 112 -2.30 6.19 -18.06
N VAL A 113 -1.87 4.98 -17.68
CA VAL A 113 -0.48 4.72 -17.28
C VAL A 113 0.46 5.02 -18.43
N GLU A 114 1.61 5.61 -18.14
CA GLU A 114 2.63 6.08 -19.09
C GLU A 114 2.23 7.28 -19.97
N LYS A 115 0.98 7.72 -19.94
CA LYS A 115 0.55 8.93 -20.66
C LYS A 115 0.55 10.16 -19.77
N PHE A 116 -0.12 10.05 -18.62
CA PHE A 116 -0.26 11.15 -17.66
C PHE A 116 -0.45 10.66 -16.22
N LEU A 117 -0.42 9.35 -15.97
CA LEU A 117 -0.60 8.78 -14.65
C LEU A 117 0.54 7.82 -14.34
N GLU A 118 1.14 7.95 -13.17
CA GLU A 118 2.08 6.98 -12.61
C GLU A 118 1.53 6.39 -11.32
N VAL A 119 1.69 5.08 -11.17
CA VAL A 119 1.24 4.32 -10.00
C VAL A 119 2.46 3.86 -9.23
N PHE A 120 2.56 4.23 -7.96
CA PHE A 120 3.64 3.75 -7.13
C PHE A 120 3.18 3.34 -5.73
N MET A 121 4.00 2.51 -5.11
CA MET A 121 3.77 1.98 -3.79
C MET A 121 4.88 2.44 -2.86
N GLU A 122 4.52 3.21 -1.86
CA GLU A 122 5.43 3.48 -0.76
C GLU A 122 5.43 2.30 0.21
N THR A 123 6.60 1.77 0.53
CA THR A 123 6.74 0.56 1.37
C THR A 123 6.24 0.74 2.80
N HIS A 124 6.02 1.97 3.25
CA HIS A 124 5.65 2.31 4.62
C HIS A 124 4.35 3.12 4.76
N SER A 125 3.71 3.48 3.65
CA SER A 125 2.48 4.27 3.66
C SER A 125 1.41 3.73 2.71
N ALA A 126 0.27 4.38 2.68
CA ALA A 126 -0.80 4.07 1.74
C ALA A 126 -0.30 4.25 0.29
N PRO A 127 -0.83 3.46 -0.65
CA PRO A 127 -0.49 3.60 -2.07
C PRO A 127 -0.85 4.98 -2.58
N ALA A 128 0.04 5.61 -3.32
CA ALA A 128 -0.19 6.90 -3.93
C ALA A 128 -0.24 6.79 -5.46
N LEU A 129 -1.10 7.60 -6.06
CA LEU A 129 -1.23 7.79 -7.49
C LEU A 129 -0.78 9.22 -7.81
N THR A 130 -0.04 9.40 -8.88
CA THR A 130 0.34 10.73 -9.39
C THR A 130 -0.22 10.92 -10.79
N ILE A 131 -0.89 12.03 -10.99
CA ILE A 131 -1.41 12.50 -12.27
C ILE A 131 -0.65 13.74 -12.66
#